data_f7f9e19e80c208a64c18a88b3613ae0e
#
_entry.id   f7f9e19e80c208a64c18a88b3613ae0e
#
_cell.length_a   1.000
_cell.length_b   1.000
_cell.length_c   1.000
_cell.angle_alpha   90.00
_cell.angle_beta   90.00
_cell.angle_gamma   90.00
#
_symmetry.space_group_name_H-M   'P 1'
#
loop_
_entity.id
_entity.type
_entity.pdbx_description
1 polymer ?
#
loop_
_entity_poly.entity_id
_entity_poly.type
_entity_poly.pdbx_seq_one_letter_code
_entity_poly.pdbx_strand_id
1 'polypeptide(L)'
;MGDKNLEETISTPGRSSSRRTAIIVVAVVVALAAVGLGTWFALSRPAEPGRADVVRLDKHRVIVDNSMNLYDPLVQQFSGRYSNAISEKAGQPEEEKVLNQDRERIVRESQVNRDRLQQMAESPALQDQEVAESFKRFKDQYGAVIAYNDQLVVNTTNIYRSVGGPCAALHSSLNVAGESYAQDYVKSADECLAALGTAKDGADAETTTLLTAVEAVIRGQRDKQQEVLDSKDTFERLSKSTIAGLALLEINDAFAKAQTTYETATKDKYSKIIESANSSNSEFEGVLKKSLEQFDAASGEGK
;
A
#
# COMPACT_ATOMS: atom_id res chain seq x y z
N MET A 1 -6.43 46.13 -69.13
CA MET A 1 -6.87 47.49 -68.75
C MET A 1 -6.72 47.53 -67.29
N GLY A 2 -5.75 48.08 -66.79
CA GLY A 2 -4.97 49.28 -66.73
C GLY A 2 -4.56 49.42 -65.30
N ASP A 3 -3.33 49.23 -65.08
CA ASP A 3 -2.31 50.15 -64.55
C ASP A 3 -2.71 51.09 -63.42
N LYS A 4 -1.99 51.07 -62.29
CA LYS A 4 -1.02 52.11 -61.91
C LYS A 4 -0.29 51.79 -60.63
N ASN A 5 1.05 51.77 -60.78
CA ASN A 5 2.06 51.91 -59.75
C ASN A 5 1.86 53.21 -58.95
N LEU A 6 2.12 53.15 -57.65
CA LEU A 6 2.57 54.30 -56.86
C LEU A 6 3.65 53.82 -55.88
N GLU A 7 4.89 54.17 -56.24
CA GLU A 7 6.05 54.19 -55.33
C GLU A 7 5.84 55.28 -54.31
N GLU A 8 5.90 54.91 -53.02
CA GLU A 8 6.01 55.88 -51.94
C GLU A 8 7.31 55.66 -51.19
N THR A 9 8.19 56.60 -51.40
CA THR A 9 9.49 56.79 -50.75
C THR A 9 9.33 57.02 -49.27
N ILE A 10 9.76 56.07 -48.42
CA ILE A 10 9.84 56.25 -46.96
C ILE A 10 11.26 56.65 -46.58
N SER A 11 11.40 57.91 -46.19
CA SER A 11 12.60 58.45 -45.58
C SER A 11 12.89 57.90 -44.20
N THR A 12 14.11 57.45 -43.99
CA THR A 12 14.67 56.97 -42.71
C THR A 12 14.92 58.09 -41.76
N PRO A 13 14.39 58.05 -40.48
CA PRO A 13 14.84 58.97 -39.42
C PRO A 13 15.99 58.40 -38.63
N GLY A 14 16.90 59.23 -38.27
CA GLY A 14 18.22 59.00 -37.70
C GLY A 14 18.27 58.21 -36.39
N ARG A 15 19.21 57.29 -36.40
CA ARG A 15 19.62 56.36 -35.34
C ARG A 15 20.70 57.02 -34.46
N SER A 16 20.35 57.69 -33.31
CA SER A 16 21.40 57.93 -32.29
C SER A 16 20.95 58.21 -30.83
N SER A 17 19.64 58.27 -30.51
CA SER A 17 19.26 58.61 -29.10
C SER A 17 18.70 57.37 -28.30
N SER A 18 18.37 56.28 -28.98
CA SER A 18 17.68 55.12 -28.34
C SER A 18 18.61 54.21 -27.53
N ARG A 19 19.91 54.15 -27.80
CA ARG A 19 20.84 53.26 -27.10
C ARG A 19 21.12 53.66 -25.65
N ARG A 20 21.22 54.98 -25.36
CA ARG A 20 21.49 55.45 -23.97
C ARG A 20 20.26 55.30 -23.07
N THR A 21 19.08 55.54 -23.60
CA THR A 21 17.81 55.33 -22.85
C THR A 21 17.55 53.87 -22.58
N ALA A 22 17.83 52.96 -23.53
CA ALA A 22 17.70 51.51 -23.34
C ALA A 22 18.66 50.97 -22.28
N ILE A 23 19.91 51.45 -22.23
CA ILE A 23 20.90 51.03 -21.22
C ILE A 23 20.47 51.46 -19.80
N ILE A 24 19.94 52.68 -19.66
CA ILE A 24 19.47 53.20 -18.36
C ILE A 24 18.23 52.41 -17.87
N VAL A 25 17.28 52.11 -18.76
CA VAL A 25 16.09 51.33 -18.41
C VAL A 25 16.47 49.87 -17.99
N VAL A 26 17.40 49.26 -18.71
CA VAL A 26 17.89 47.91 -18.36
C VAL A 26 18.63 47.94 -17.01
N ALA A 27 19.47 48.93 -16.74
CA ALA A 27 20.17 49.06 -15.47
C ALA A 27 19.23 49.30 -14.27
N VAL A 28 18.15 50.07 -14.45
CA VAL A 28 17.12 50.29 -13.42
C VAL A 28 16.29 49.02 -13.18
N VAL A 29 15.92 48.28 -14.22
CA VAL A 29 15.19 47.02 -14.09
C VAL A 29 16.04 45.95 -13.40
N VAL A 30 17.33 45.85 -13.72
CA VAL A 30 18.25 44.90 -13.06
C VAL A 30 18.48 45.31 -11.60
N ALA A 31 18.62 46.63 -11.29
CA ALA A 31 18.73 47.09 -9.92
C ALA A 31 17.45 46.84 -9.09
N LEU A 32 16.28 47.06 -9.66
CA LEU A 32 14.99 46.74 -9.00
C LEU A 32 14.77 45.26 -8.83
N ALA A 33 15.18 44.43 -9.82
CA ALA A 33 15.14 42.98 -9.70
C ALA A 33 16.13 42.46 -8.63
N ALA A 34 17.33 43.04 -8.52
CA ALA A 34 18.29 42.67 -7.49
C ALA A 34 17.83 43.08 -6.08
N VAL A 35 17.21 44.25 -5.93
CA VAL A 35 16.60 44.67 -4.65
C VAL A 35 15.35 43.83 -4.33
N GLY A 36 14.50 43.53 -5.32
CA GLY A 36 13.32 42.67 -5.15
C GLY A 36 13.69 41.24 -4.79
N LEU A 37 14.70 40.65 -5.42
CA LEU A 37 15.22 39.35 -5.09
C LEU A 37 15.92 39.33 -3.72
N GLY A 38 16.69 40.35 -3.39
CA GLY A 38 17.37 40.47 -2.10
C GLY A 38 16.39 40.63 -0.93
N THR A 39 15.34 41.43 -1.09
CA THR A 39 14.28 41.59 -0.07
C THR A 39 13.38 40.34 -0.02
N TRP A 40 13.09 39.68 -1.15
CA TRP A 40 12.35 38.43 -1.16
C TRP A 40 13.15 37.31 -0.50
N PHE A 41 14.47 37.19 -0.76
CA PHE A 41 15.35 36.23 -0.09
C PHE A 41 15.52 36.54 1.42
N ALA A 42 15.52 37.82 1.83
CA ALA A 42 15.60 38.19 3.25
C ALA A 42 14.28 37.95 3.99
N LEU A 43 13.13 38.12 3.30
CA LEU A 43 11.79 37.86 3.84
C LEU A 43 11.41 36.39 3.76
N SER A 44 12.05 35.59 2.91
CA SER A 44 11.86 34.15 2.77
C SER A 44 12.91 33.30 3.47
N ARG A 45 13.77 33.86 4.30
CA ARG A 45 14.51 33.06 5.26
C ARG A 45 13.49 32.44 6.20
N PRO A 46 13.32 31.13 6.16
CA PRO A 46 12.49 30.47 7.16
C PRO A 46 13.02 30.92 8.54
N ALA A 47 12.12 31.32 9.42
CA ALA A 47 12.51 31.66 10.79
C ALA A 47 13.30 30.50 11.37
N GLU A 48 14.40 30.76 12.07
CA GLU A 48 15.15 29.71 12.76
C GLU A 48 14.19 28.87 13.61
N PRO A 49 14.32 27.53 13.59
CA PRO A 49 13.43 26.68 14.35
C PRO A 49 13.50 27.06 15.82
N GLY A 50 12.34 27.26 16.42
CA GLY A 50 12.23 27.57 17.84
C GLY A 50 11.81 26.35 18.66
N ARG A 51 11.96 26.44 19.99
CA ARG A 51 11.49 25.42 20.94
C ARG A 51 10.03 25.00 20.69
N ALA A 52 9.16 25.96 20.35
CA ALA A 52 7.75 25.71 20.07
C ALA A 52 7.53 24.80 18.86
N ASP A 53 8.41 24.87 17.87
CA ASP A 53 8.31 24.04 16.65
C ASP A 53 8.70 22.59 16.97
N VAL A 54 9.73 22.38 17.81
CA VAL A 54 10.12 21.05 18.27
C VAL A 54 9.01 20.41 19.12
N VAL A 55 8.43 21.19 20.07
CA VAL A 55 7.28 20.71 20.87
C VAL A 55 6.09 20.33 20.00
N ARG A 56 5.80 21.12 18.94
CA ARG A 56 4.73 20.84 18.00
C ARG A 56 5.00 19.56 17.22
N LEU A 57 6.24 19.39 16.74
CA LEU A 57 6.64 18.21 16.01
C LEU A 57 6.55 16.95 16.87
N ASP A 58 6.97 16.99 18.14
CA ASP A 58 6.82 15.89 19.08
C ASP A 58 5.34 15.55 19.36
N LYS A 59 4.48 16.54 19.52
CA LYS A 59 3.03 16.29 19.64
C LYS A 59 2.48 15.57 18.43
N HIS A 60 2.89 15.95 17.21
CA HIS A 60 2.47 15.28 15.99
C HIS A 60 3.01 13.84 15.94
N ARG A 61 4.26 13.60 16.36
CA ARG A 61 4.83 12.25 16.50
C ARG A 61 3.95 11.37 17.39
N VAL A 62 3.59 11.85 18.57
CA VAL A 62 2.71 11.11 19.51
C VAL A 62 1.33 10.84 18.89
N ILE A 63 0.77 11.80 18.15
CA ILE A 63 -0.52 11.61 17.46
C ILE A 63 -0.41 10.53 16.39
N VAL A 64 0.66 10.53 15.59
CA VAL A 64 0.90 9.50 14.56
C VAL A 64 1.08 8.15 15.20
N ASP A 65 1.91 8.03 16.22
CA ASP A 65 2.17 6.79 16.94
C ASP A 65 0.89 6.20 17.54
N ASN A 66 0.11 7.00 18.25
CA ASN A 66 -1.19 6.57 18.79
C ASN A 66 -2.18 6.17 17.69
N SER A 67 -2.19 6.90 16.58
CA SER A 67 -3.06 6.56 15.44
C SER A 67 -2.67 5.23 14.80
N MET A 68 -1.37 4.95 14.67
CA MET A 68 -0.88 3.67 14.16
C MET A 68 -1.24 2.51 15.10
N ASN A 69 -1.14 2.72 16.42
CA ASN A 69 -1.55 1.75 17.43
C ASN A 69 -3.06 1.41 17.40
N LEU A 70 -3.91 2.30 16.87
CA LEU A 70 -5.33 2.05 16.65
C LEU A 70 -5.62 1.45 15.26
N TYR A 71 -4.87 1.87 14.26
CA TYR A 71 -5.02 1.43 12.88
C TYR A 71 -4.60 -0.02 12.67
N ASP A 72 -3.48 -0.41 13.25
CA ASP A 72 -2.89 -1.72 13.06
C ASP A 72 -3.80 -2.89 13.49
N PRO A 73 -4.44 -2.89 14.68
CA PRO A 73 -5.40 -3.94 15.04
C PRO A 73 -6.58 -4.09 14.07
N LEU A 74 -7.02 -2.99 13.43
CA LEU A 74 -8.08 -3.06 12.42
C LEU A 74 -7.63 -3.85 11.19
N VAL A 75 -6.38 -3.64 10.76
CA VAL A 75 -5.80 -4.38 9.63
C VAL A 75 -5.59 -5.85 9.98
N GLN A 76 -5.09 -6.13 11.18
CA GLN A 76 -4.88 -7.51 11.63
C GLN A 76 -6.22 -8.27 11.75
N GLN A 77 -7.26 -7.62 12.27
CA GLN A 77 -8.61 -8.20 12.31
C GLN A 77 -9.16 -8.45 10.90
N PHE A 78 -8.95 -7.52 9.98
CA PHE A 78 -9.36 -7.67 8.59
C PHE A 78 -8.62 -8.82 7.91
N SER A 79 -7.29 -8.93 8.11
CA SER A 79 -6.49 -10.01 7.53
C SER A 79 -6.86 -11.39 8.09
N GLY A 80 -7.30 -11.47 9.33
CA GLY A 80 -7.82 -12.71 9.93
C GLY A 80 -9.06 -13.29 9.23
N ARG A 81 -9.78 -12.48 8.44
CA ARG A 81 -10.91 -12.95 7.64
C ARG A 81 -10.53 -13.93 6.54
N TYR A 82 -9.26 -13.94 6.14
CA TYR A 82 -8.79 -14.91 5.18
C TYR A 82 -8.95 -16.36 5.68
N SER A 83 -8.85 -16.59 6.98
CA SER A 83 -9.12 -17.90 7.59
C SER A 83 -10.57 -18.35 7.36
N ASN A 84 -11.48 -17.37 7.24
CA ASN A 84 -12.90 -17.63 6.93
C ASN A 84 -13.15 -17.80 5.43
N ALA A 85 -12.19 -17.43 4.57
CA ALA A 85 -12.31 -17.58 3.12
C ALA A 85 -12.44 -19.04 2.67
N ILE A 86 -11.95 -19.98 3.51
CA ILE A 86 -12.03 -21.42 3.29
C ILE A 86 -13.31 -22.02 3.94
N SER A 87 -14.07 -21.20 4.71
CA SER A 87 -15.28 -21.65 5.37
C SER A 87 -16.51 -21.56 4.47
N GLU A 88 -17.56 -22.33 4.78
CA GLU A 88 -18.86 -22.32 4.09
C GLU A 88 -19.56 -20.93 4.09
N LYS A 89 -19.12 -20.01 4.94
CA LYS A 89 -19.67 -18.66 5.06
C LYS A 89 -19.04 -17.67 4.09
N ALA A 90 -17.88 -17.98 3.54
CA ALA A 90 -17.22 -17.14 2.58
C ALA A 90 -18.07 -17.00 1.30
N GLY A 91 -18.15 -15.76 0.77
CA GLY A 91 -18.98 -15.45 -0.40
C GLY A 91 -20.45 -15.16 -0.08
N GLN A 92 -20.85 -15.17 1.20
CA GLN A 92 -22.19 -14.71 1.58
C GLN A 92 -22.31 -13.18 1.43
N PRO A 93 -23.41 -12.65 0.87
CA PRO A 93 -23.55 -11.20 0.61
C PRO A 93 -23.35 -10.31 1.85
N GLU A 94 -23.77 -10.76 3.03
CA GLU A 94 -23.60 -10.01 4.27
C GLU A 94 -22.12 -9.97 4.72
N GLU A 95 -21.39 -11.07 4.53
CA GLU A 95 -19.94 -11.11 4.81
C GLU A 95 -19.17 -10.20 3.85
N GLU A 96 -19.51 -10.19 2.57
CA GLU A 96 -18.88 -9.30 1.59
C GLU A 96 -19.18 -7.83 1.88
N LYS A 97 -20.37 -7.50 2.33
CA LYS A 97 -20.74 -6.15 2.76
C LYS A 97 -19.87 -5.69 3.93
N VAL A 98 -19.70 -6.52 4.97
CA VAL A 98 -18.85 -6.22 6.12
C VAL A 98 -17.39 -6.08 5.69
N LEU A 99 -16.90 -6.97 4.84
CA LEU A 99 -15.54 -6.91 4.28
C LEU A 99 -15.30 -5.57 3.55
N ASN A 100 -16.24 -5.13 2.73
CA ASN A 100 -16.12 -3.88 2.00
C ASN A 100 -16.15 -2.66 2.94
N GLN A 101 -17.00 -2.65 3.97
CA GLN A 101 -17.05 -1.57 4.97
C GLN A 101 -15.75 -1.47 5.76
N ASP A 102 -15.19 -2.59 6.23
CA ASP A 102 -13.92 -2.62 6.93
C ASP A 102 -12.76 -2.15 6.04
N ARG A 103 -12.72 -2.61 4.79
CA ARG A 103 -11.73 -2.17 3.81
C ARG A 103 -11.76 -0.66 3.60
N GLU A 104 -12.95 -0.09 3.39
CA GLU A 104 -13.09 1.36 3.20
C GLU A 104 -12.65 2.14 4.44
N ARG A 105 -12.95 1.63 5.64
CA ARG A 105 -12.47 2.23 6.89
C ARG A 105 -10.95 2.21 6.97
N ILE A 106 -10.32 1.07 6.69
CA ILE A 106 -8.86 0.92 6.73
C ILE A 106 -8.20 1.85 5.72
N VAL A 107 -8.71 1.94 4.49
CA VAL A 107 -8.17 2.84 3.45
C VAL A 107 -8.24 4.31 3.90
N ARG A 108 -9.34 4.74 4.55
CA ARG A 108 -9.45 6.11 5.11
C ARG A 108 -8.42 6.35 6.21
N GLU A 109 -8.26 5.42 7.15
CA GLU A 109 -7.27 5.56 8.24
C GLU A 109 -5.83 5.54 7.71
N SER A 110 -5.55 4.74 6.70
CA SER A 110 -4.28 4.73 5.98
C SER A 110 -3.96 6.11 5.39
N GLN A 111 -4.93 6.73 4.71
CA GLN A 111 -4.76 8.08 4.14
C GLN A 111 -4.53 9.13 5.24
N VAL A 112 -5.31 9.09 6.32
CA VAL A 112 -5.14 10.01 7.46
C VAL A 112 -3.73 9.92 8.05
N ASN A 113 -3.18 8.71 8.17
CA ASN A 113 -1.81 8.54 8.68
C ASN A 113 -0.76 9.07 7.71
N ARG A 114 -0.94 8.90 6.39
CA ARG A 114 -0.07 9.51 5.39
C ARG A 114 -0.09 11.03 5.46
N ASP A 115 -1.28 11.62 5.56
CA ASP A 115 -1.46 13.08 5.62
C ASP A 115 -0.78 13.65 6.88
N ARG A 116 -0.87 12.97 8.02
CA ARG A 116 -0.17 13.36 9.26
C ARG A 116 1.35 13.32 9.11
N LEU A 117 1.90 12.25 8.51
CA LEU A 117 3.33 12.16 8.21
C LEU A 117 3.77 13.27 7.26
N GLN A 118 2.92 13.66 6.30
CA GLN A 118 3.19 14.78 5.41
C GLN A 118 3.16 16.13 6.14
N GLN A 119 2.19 16.36 7.03
CA GLN A 119 2.16 17.57 7.87
C GLN A 119 3.40 17.70 8.74
N MET A 120 3.91 16.60 9.29
CA MET A 120 5.16 16.61 10.05
C MET A 120 6.35 17.04 9.19
N ALA A 121 6.35 16.66 7.91
CA ALA A 121 7.42 17.03 6.96
C ALA A 121 7.48 18.54 6.66
N GLU A 122 6.45 19.30 7.01
CA GLU A 122 6.39 20.76 6.83
C GLU A 122 6.88 21.53 8.08
N SER A 123 7.29 20.82 9.12
CA SER A 123 7.71 21.43 10.38
C SER A 123 8.99 22.25 10.23
N PRO A 124 9.03 23.52 10.72
CA PRO A 124 10.26 24.31 10.76
C PRO A 124 11.37 23.64 11.59
N ALA A 125 11.05 22.79 12.57
CA ALA A 125 12.02 22.04 13.36
C ALA A 125 12.95 21.15 12.50
N LEU A 126 12.53 20.77 11.28
CA LEU A 126 13.32 19.98 10.33
C LEU A 126 14.43 20.78 9.62
N GLN A 127 14.61 22.07 9.95
CA GLN A 127 15.79 22.82 9.55
C GLN A 127 17.04 22.40 10.37
N ASP A 128 16.85 21.85 11.56
CA ASP A 128 17.90 21.15 12.29
C ASP A 128 18.19 19.82 11.59
N GLN A 129 19.47 19.59 11.25
CA GLN A 129 19.90 18.45 10.46
C GLN A 129 19.68 17.12 11.23
N GLU A 130 19.97 17.08 12.54
CA GLU A 130 19.83 15.88 13.36
C GLU A 130 18.33 15.50 13.47
N VAL A 131 17.46 16.49 13.66
CA VAL A 131 16.01 16.32 13.71
C VAL A 131 15.49 15.85 12.34
N ALA A 132 15.94 16.44 11.24
CA ALA A 132 15.51 16.09 9.89
C ALA A 132 15.91 14.66 9.50
N GLU A 133 17.13 14.25 9.80
CA GLU A 133 17.62 12.89 9.50
C GLU A 133 16.87 11.83 10.31
N SER A 134 16.61 12.10 11.58
CA SER A 134 15.85 11.21 12.45
C SER A 134 14.37 11.14 12.04
N PHE A 135 13.76 12.29 11.71
CA PHE A 135 12.41 12.33 11.15
C PHE A 135 12.30 11.56 9.83
N LYS A 136 13.29 11.65 8.94
CA LYS A 136 13.29 10.89 7.69
C LYS A 136 13.22 9.39 7.97
N ARG A 137 14.03 8.86 8.89
CA ARG A 137 13.96 7.44 9.28
C ARG A 137 12.60 7.07 9.85
N PHE A 138 12.07 7.89 10.77
CA PHE A 138 10.73 7.71 11.34
C PHE A 138 9.67 7.64 10.23
N LYS A 139 9.64 8.62 9.33
CA LYS A 139 8.69 8.70 8.19
C LYS A 139 8.79 7.48 7.27
N ASP A 140 10.02 7.07 6.94
CA ASP A 140 10.26 5.94 6.05
C ASP A 140 9.76 4.62 6.68
N GLN A 141 10.00 4.40 7.99
CA GLN A 141 9.58 3.19 8.67
C GLN A 141 8.06 3.15 8.92
N TYR A 142 7.44 4.25 9.32
CA TYR A 142 5.97 4.32 9.44
C TYR A 142 5.29 4.23 8.08
N GLY A 143 5.89 4.79 7.04
CA GLY A 143 5.47 4.60 5.66
C GLY A 143 5.51 3.14 5.22
N ALA A 144 6.52 2.39 5.65
CA ALA A 144 6.63 0.95 5.38
C ALA A 144 5.52 0.14 6.09
N VAL A 145 5.15 0.49 7.33
CA VAL A 145 4.00 -0.13 8.02
C VAL A 145 2.71 0.11 7.25
N ILE A 146 2.46 1.35 6.84
CA ILE A 146 1.26 1.71 6.07
C ILE A 146 1.22 0.96 4.74
N ALA A 147 2.34 0.91 4.02
CA ALA A 147 2.43 0.23 2.73
C ALA A 147 2.21 -1.29 2.86
N TYR A 148 2.78 -1.90 3.91
CA TYR A 148 2.55 -3.31 4.21
C TYR A 148 1.08 -3.59 4.51
N ASN A 149 0.46 -2.77 5.35
CA ASN A 149 -0.94 -2.91 5.72
C ASN A 149 -1.88 -2.72 4.53
N ASP A 150 -1.61 -1.76 3.64
CA ASP A 150 -2.38 -1.59 2.41
C ASP A 150 -2.28 -2.81 1.49
N GLN A 151 -1.07 -3.37 1.35
CA GLN A 151 -0.87 -4.60 0.57
C GLN A 151 -1.61 -5.79 1.22
N LEU A 152 -1.56 -5.91 2.55
CA LEU A 152 -2.27 -6.96 3.28
C LEU A 152 -3.79 -6.88 3.07
N VAL A 153 -4.36 -5.68 3.01
CA VAL A 153 -5.78 -5.46 2.70
C VAL A 153 -6.12 -5.92 1.28
N VAL A 154 -5.27 -5.61 0.30
CA VAL A 154 -5.44 -6.08 -1.09
C VAL A 154 -5.38 -7.59 -1.15
N ASN A 155 -4.35 -8.19 -0.56
CA ASN A 155 -4.15 -9.63 -0.54
C ASN A 155 -5.32 -10.37 0.12
N THR A 156 -5.75 -9.90 1.31
CA THR A 156 -6.90 -10.47 2.03
C THR A 156 -8.18 -10.41 1.20
N THR A 157 -8.43 -9.28 0.54
CA THR A 157 -9.59 -9.11 -0.33
C THR A 157 -9.56 -10.08 -1.51
N ASN A 158 -8.40 -10.25 -2.15
CA ASN A 158 -8.24 -11.14 -3.29
C ASN A 158 -8.38 -12.62 -2.88
N ILE A 159 -7.77 -13.03 -1.75
CA ILE A 159 -7.92 -14.37 -1.20
C ILE A 159 -9.38 -14.65 -0.86
N TYR A 160 -10.05 -13.72 -0.18
CA TYR A 160 -11.46 -13.88 0.20
C TYR A 160 -12.37 -14.06 -1.02
N ARG A 161 -12.19 -13.26 -2.07
CA ARG A 161 -13.01 -13.31 -3.28
C ARG A 161 -12.73 -14.51 -4.16
N SER A 162 -11.50 -15.02 -4.18
CA SER A 162 -11.15 -16.20 -4.97
C SER A 162 -11.40 -17.49 -4.23
N VAL A 163 -10.76 -17.66 -3.06
CA VAL A 163 -10.82 -18.90 -2.27
C VAL A 163 -12.19 -19.05 -1.61
N GLY A 164 -12.75 -17.98 -1.07
CA GLY A 164 -14.05 -17.98 -0.40
C GLY A 164 -15.25 -17.96 -1.33
N GLY A 165 -15.07 -17.56 -2.58
CA GLY A 165 -16.12 -17.54 -3.61
C GLY A 165 -16.13 -18.84 -4.42
N PRO A 166 -15.53 -18.85 -5.64
CA PRO A 166 -15.59 -20.03 -6.52
C PRO A 166 -15.00 -21.30 -5.93
N CYS A 167 -13.99 -21.20 -5.05
CA CYS A 167 -13.38 -22.36 -4.41
C CYS A 167 -14.18 -22.94 -3.25
N ALA A 168 -15.09 -22.18 -2.64
CA ALA A 168 -15.90 -22.65 -1.51
C ALA A 168 -16.77 -23.86 -1.90
N ALA A 169 -17.26 -23.90 -3.13
CA ALA A 169 -18.06 -25.00 -3.64
C ALA A 169 -17.34 -26.37 -3.60
N LEU A 170 -15.99 -26.36 -3.66
CA LEU A 170 -15.17 -27.58 -3.61
C LEU A 170 -15.14 -28.23 -2.23
N HIS A 171 -15.43 -27.48 -1.17
CA HIS A 171 -15.40 -27.96 0.22
C HIS A 171 -16.74 -28.56 0.67
N SER A 172 -17.84 -28.17 0.04
CA SER A 172 -19.19 -28.58 0.45
C SER A 172 -19.63 -29.96 -0.07
N SER A 173 -18.86 -30.56 -0.98
CA SER A 173 -19.27 -31.72 -1.76
C SER A 173 -18.71 -33.05 -1.27
N LEU A 174 -18.34 -33.19 0.00
CA LEU A 174 -17.71 -34.39 0.59
C LEU A 174 -18.59 -35.67 0.58
N ASN A 175 -19.83 -35.63 0.08
CA ASN A 175 -20.78 -36.72 0.33
C ASN A 175 -21.20 -37.58 -0.86
N VAL A 176 -20.66 -37.37 -2.06
CA VAL A 176 -21.13 -38.16 -3.23
C VAL A 176 -19.96 -38.67 -4.07
N ALA A 177 -19.89 -40.00 -4.21
CA ALA A 177 -19.05 -40.66 -5.21
C ALA A 177 -19.88 -40.92 -6.47
N GLY A 178 -19.34 -40.67 -7.66
CA GLY A 178 -20.00 -41.00 -8.92
C GLY A 178 -19.68 -40.05 -10.05
N GLU A 179 -20.17 -40.36 -11.24
CA GLU A 179 -19.89 -39.60 -12.46
C GLU A 179 -20.44 -38.16 -12.40
N SER A 180 -21.65 -37.97 -11.89
CA SER A 180 -22.22 -36.62 -11.75
C SER A 180 -21.42 -35.77 -10.77
N TYR A 181 -20.93 -36.36 -9.67
CA TYR A 181 -20.05 -35.66 -8.73
C TYR A 181 -18.74 -35.25 -9.40
N ALA A 182 -18.11 -36.13 -10.18
CA ALA A 182 -16.87 -35.83 -10.88
C ALA A 182 -17.07 -34.69 -11.89
N GLN A 183 -18.20 -34.65 -12.62
CA GLN A 183 -18.54 -33.57 -13.54
C GLN A 183 -18.68 -32.23 -12.82
N ASP A 184 -19.47 -32.19 -11.73
CA ASP A 184 -19.68 -30.98 -10.95
C ASP A 184 -18.38 -30.49 -10.30
N TYR A 185 -17.56 -31.44 -9.79
CA TYR A 185 -16.27 -31.10 -9.21
C TYR A 185 -15.30 -30.48 -10.23
N VAL A 186 -15.15 -31.10 -11.41
CA VAL A 186 -14.24 -30.59 -12.47
C VAL A 186 -14.66 -29.19 -12.88
N LYS A 187 -15.96 -28.94 -13.08
CA LYS A 187 -16.47 -27.62 -13.41
C LYS A 187 -16.15 -26.59 -12.32
N SER A 188 -16.47 -26.91 -11.07
CA SER A 188 -16.20 -25.99 -9.93
C SER A 188 -14.71 -25.76 -9.71
N ALA A 189 -13.88 -26.79 -9.95
CA ALA A 189 -12.43 -26.68 -9.88
C ALA A 189 -11.88 -25.75 -10.96
N ASP A 190 -12.37 -25.85 -12.20
CA ASP A 190 -11.95 -24.95 -13.29
C ASP A 190 -12.32 -23.49 -13.00
N GLU A 191 -13.50 -23.22 -12.42
CA GLU A 191 -13.91 -21.88 -11.98
C GLU A 191 -13.01 -21.37 -10.84
N CYS A 192 -12.71 -22.21 -9.85
CA CYS A 192 -11.78 -21.88 -8.76
C CYS A 192 -10.37 -21.60 -9.27
N LEU A 193 -9.83 -22.43 -10.17
CA LEU A 193 -8.49 -22.23 -10.74
C LEU A 193 -8.38 -20.91 -11.53
N ALA A 194 -9.42 -20.53 -12.25
CA ALA A 194 -9.47 -19.23 -12.94
C ALA A 194 -9.47 -18.07 -11.95
N ALA A 195 -10.25 -18.17 -10.86
CA ALA A 195 -10.28 -17.14 -9.81
C ALA A 195 -8.95 -17.01 -9.06
N LEU A 196 -8.28 -18.14 -8.77
CA LEU A 196 -6.94 -18.14 -8.16
C LEU A 196 -5.89 -17.49 -9.07
N GLY A 197 -5.98 -17.72 -10.39
CA GLY A 197 -5.13 -17.04 -11.37
C GLY A 197 -5.27 -15.53 -11.29
N THR A 198 -6.51 -15.03 -11.29
CA THR A 198 -6.80 -13.59 -11.17
C THR A 198 -6.34 -13.02 -9.81
N ALA A 199 -6.49 -13.79 -8.72
CA ALA A 199 -6.11 -13.34 -7.38
C ALA A 199 -4.59 -13.18 -7.19
N LYS A 200 -3.78 -13.81 -8.03
CA LYS A 200 -2.32 -13.62 -8.03
C LYS A 200 -1.89 -12.29 -8.64
N ASP A 201 -2.73 -11.66 -9.45
CA ASP A 201 -2.43 -10.39 -10.08
C ASP A 201 -2.31 -9.29 -9.01
N GLY A 202 -1.12 -8.71 -8.87
CA GLY A 202 -0.82 -7.70 -7.86
C GLY A 202 -0.64 -8.20 -6.42
N ALA A 203 -0.67 -9.53 -6.20
CA ALA A 203 -0.37 -10.14 -4.91
C ALA A 203 1.13 -10.08 -4.59
N ASP A 204 1.47 -10.01 -3.29
CA ASP A 204 2.86 -10.13 -2.86
C ASP A 204 3.37 -11.58 -2.95
N ALA A 205 4.67 -11.77 -2.68
CA ALA A 205 5.33 -13.07 -2.82
C ALA A 205 4.73 -14.14 -1.89
N GLU A 206 4.40 -13.76 -0.66
CA GLU A 206 3.83 -14.66 0.33
C GLU A 206 2.43 -15.12 -0.08
N THR A 207 1.60 -14.19 -0.54
CA THR A 207 0.25 -14.48 -1.04
C THR A 207 0.29 -15.29 -2.34
N THR A 208 1.19 -14.96 -3.26
CA THR A 208 1.39 -15.73 -4.49
C THR A 208 1.81 -17.17 -4.18
N THR A 209 2.65 -17.37 -3.16
CA THR A 209 3.05 -18.71 -2.70
C THR A 209 1.87 -19.50 -2.16
N LEU A 210 1.04 -18.88 -1.31
CA LEU A 210 -0.19 -19.47 -0.80
C LEU A 210 -1.13 -19.90 -1.93
N LEU A 211 -1.46 -18.96 -2.82
CA LEU A 211 -2.40 -19.19 -3.92
C LEU A 211 -1.88 -20.27 -4.90
N THR A 212 -0.55 -20.34 -5.09
CA THR A 212 0.07 -21.39 -5.92
C THR A 212 -0.01 -22.76 -5.25
N ALA A 213 0.17 -22.84 -3.94
CA ALA A 213 0.01 -24.09 -3.20
C ALA A 213 -1.44 -24.56 -3.25
N VAL A 214 -2.41 -23.67 -3.06
CA VAL A 214 -3.85 -23.96 -3.20
C VAL A 214 -4.18 -24.44 -4.61
N GLU A 215 -3.69 -23.74 -5.64
CA GLU A 215 -3.88 -24.12 -7.04
C GLU A 215 -3.36 -25.54 -7.32
N ALA A 216 -2.18 -25.88 -6.86
CA ALA A 216 -1.58 -27.20 -7.07
C ALA A 216 -2.45 -28.33 -6.49
N VAL A 217 -3.01 -28.12 -5.30
CA VAL A 217 -3.91 -29.08 -4.64
C VAL A 217 -5.20 -29.27 -5.43
N ILE A 218 -5.84 -28.16 -5.82
CA ILE A 218 -7.10 -28.22 -6.57
C ILE A 218 -6.89 -28.83 -7.95
N ARG A 219 -5.82 -28.49 -8.66
CA ARG A 219 -5.47 -29.05 -9.96
C ARG A 219 -5.25 -30.57 -9.86
N GLY A 220 -4.47 -31.01 -8.88
CA GLY A 220 -4.23 -32.43 -8.66
C GLY A 220 -5.52 -33.22 -8.40
N GLN A 221 -6.46 -32.65 -7.64
CA GLN A 221 -7.75 -33.30 -7.40
C GLN A 221 -8.68 -33.23 -8.61
N ARG A 222 -8.70 -32.11 -9.31
CA ARG A 222 -9.46 -31.95 -10.57
C ARG A 222 -9.04 -32.97 -11.60
N ASP A 223 -7.75 -33.24 -11.73
CA ASP A 223 -7.22 -34.21 -12.70
C ASP A 223 -7.63 -35.66 -12.31
N LYS A 224 -7.63 -36.02 -11.02
CA LYS A 224 -8.16 -37.31 -10.55
C LYS A 224 -9.66 -37.46 -10.84
N GLN A 225 -10.46 -36.41 -10.68
CA GLN A 225 -11.88 -36.45 -11.05
C GLN A 225 -12.08 -36.53 -12.56
N GLN A 226 -11.24 -35.89 -13.35
CA GLN A 226 -11.26 -36.03 -14.80
C GLN A 226 -10.95 -37.46 -15.26
N GLU A 227 -9.99 -38.13 -14.60
CA GLU A 227 -9.71 -39.55 -14.87
C GLU A 227 -10.92 -40.49 -14.61
N VAL A 228 -11.77 -40.16 -13.63
CA VAL A 228 -13.05 -40.88 -13.39
C VAL A 228 -13.97 -40.70 -14.61
N LEU A 229 -14.07 -39.49 -15.17
CA LEU A 229 -14.90 -39.20 -16.32
C LEU A 229 -14.39 -39.89 -17.60
N ASP A 230 -13.08 -39.98 -17.76
CA ASP A 230 -12.42 -40.55 -18.94
C ASP A 230 -12.46 -42.10 -18.93
N SER A 231 -12.89 -42.71 -17.81
CA SER A 231 -12.95 -44.16 -17.67
C SER A 231 -14.03 -44.79 -18.54
N LYS A 232 -13.66 -45.81 -19.32
CA LYS A 232 -14.52 -46.43 -20.32
C LYS A 232 -15.42 -47.56 -19.75
N ASP A 233 -14.97 -48.21 -18.69
CA ASP A 233 -15.74 -49.29 -18.05
C ASP A 233 -16.09 -48.96 -16.60
N THR A 234 -17.12 -49.69 -16.09
CA THR A 234 -17.68 -49.44 -14.77
C THR A 234 -16.71 -49.78 -13.63
N PHE A 235 -15.89 -50.84 -13.80
CA PHE A 235 -14.96 -51.25 -12.76
C PHE A 235 -13.78 -50.26 -12.64
N GLU A 236 -13.21 -49.83 -13.76
CA GLU A 236 -12.17 -48.80 -13.82
C GLU A 236 -12.70 -47.50 -13.19
N ARG A 237 -13.91 -47.08 -13.55
CA ARG A 237 -14.55 -45.90 -13.01
C ARG A 237 -14.73 -45.94 -11.50
N LEU A 238 -15.21 -47.08 -10.96
CA LEU A 238 -15.36 -47.28 -9.54
C LEU A 238 -14.02 -47.22 -8.79
N SER A 239 -13.00 -47.86 -9.32
CA SER A 239 -11.65 -47.85 -8.76
C SER A 239 -11.08 -46.41 -8.70
N LYS A 240 -11.15 -45.68 -9.80
CA LYS A 240 -10.66 -44.30 -9.86
C LYS A 240 -11.50 -43.34 -8.99
N SER A 241 -12.82 -43.51 -8.93
CA SER A 241 -13.70 -42.77 -8.02
C SER A 241 -13.32 -42.96 -6.55
N THR A 242 -12.96 -44.19 -6.16
CA THR A 242 -12.50 -44.49 -4.80
C THR A 242 -11.16 -43.77 -4.51
N ILE A 243 -10.21 -43.80 -5.43
CA ILE A 243 -8.91 -43.12 -5.29
C ILE A 243 -9.11 -41.58 -5.20
N ALA A 244 -9.95 -41.04 -6.07
CA ALA A 244 -10.28 -39.61 -6.07
C ALA A 244 -10.98 -39.18 -4.77
N GLY A 245 -11.87 -40.03 -4.23
CA GLY A 245 -12.53 -39.79 -2.94
C GLY A 245 -11.57 -39.81 -1.76
N LEU A 246 -10.61 -40.74 -1.73
CA LEU A 246 -9.57 -40.75 -0.69
C LEU A 246 -8.66 -39.52 -0.75
N ALA A 247 -8.32 -39.09 -1.96
CA ALA A 247 -7.49 -37.87 -2.13
C ALA A 247 -8.19 -36.60 -1.65
N LEU A 248 -9.52 -36.55 -1.59
CA LEU A 248 -10.25 -35.41 -0.99
C LEU A 248 -9.92 -35.24 0.50
N LEU A 249 -9.61 -36.31 1.22
CA LEU A 249 -9.23 -36.24 2.64
C LEU A 249 -7.88 -35.53 2.84
N GLU A 250 -6.98 -35.62 1.86
CA GLU A 250 -5.65 -34.98 1.91
C GLU A 250 -5.70 -33.47 1.57
N ILE A 251 -6.76 -33.00 0.93
CA ILE A 251 -6.90 -31.60 0.53
C ILE A 251 -6.92 -30.69 1.74
N ASN A 252 -7.67 -31.01 2.78
CA ASN A 252 -7.79 -30.19 3.97
C ASN A 252 -6.44 -30.02 4.68
N ASP A 253 -5.64 -31.09 4.76
CA ASP A 253 -4.30 -31.04 5.34
C ASP A 253 -3.35 -30.18 4.51
N ALA A 254 -3.43 -30.28 3.17
CA ALA A 254 -2.63 -29.47 2.26
C ALA A 254 -2.98 -27.98 2.34
N PHE A 255 -4.26 -27.66 2.43
CA PHE A 255 -4.73 -26.28 2.65
C PHE A 255 -4.27 -25.76 4.01
N ALA A 256 -4.47 -26.50 5.09
CA ALA A 256 -4.04 -26.09 6.43
C ALA A 256 -2.54 -25.83 6.50
N LYS A 257 -1.74 -26.66 5.83
CA LYS A 257 -0.28 -26.47 5.73
C LYS A 257 0.08 -25.23 4.95
N ALA A 258 -0.56 -24.97 3.80
CA ALA A 258 -0.33 -23.76 3.00
C ALA A 258 -0.70 -22.50 3.80
N GLN A 259 -1.82 -22.54 4.51
CA GLN A 259 -2.28 -21.48 5.39
C GLN A 259 -1.28 -21.20 6.52
N THR A 260 -0.84 -22.22 7.26
CA THR A 260 0.12 -22.07 8.35
C THR A 260 1.44 -21.47 7.85
N THR A 261 1.90 -21.91 6.67
CA THR A 261 3.12 -21.35 6.06
C THR A 261 2.95 -19.86 5.74
N TYR A 262 1.81 -19.46 5.18
CA TYR A 262 1.49 -18.07 4.87
C TYR A 262 1.41 -17.22 6.15
N GLU A 263 0.68 -17.68 7.17
CA GLU A 263 0.53 -16.97 8.45
C GLU A 263 1.88 -16.76 9.14
N THR A 264 2.75 -17.77 9.11
CA THR A 264 4.10 -17.65 9.67
C THR A 264 4.93 -16.62 8.91
N ALA A 265 4.96 -16.70 7.57
CA ALA A 265 5.75 -15.79 6.75
C ALA A 265 5.27 -14.33 6.88
N THR A 266 3.95 -14.11 6.87
CA THR A 266 3.37 -12.76 7.03
C THR A 266 3.60 -12.19 8.43
N LYS A 267 3.50 -13.01 9.48
CA LYS A 267 3.80 -12.61 10.86
C LYS A 267 5.26 -12.22 11.04
N ASP A 268 6.19 -13.01 10.52
CA ASP A 268 7.62 -12.73 10.62
C ASP A 268 8.01 -11.44 9.88
N LYS A 269 7.44 -11.22 8.71
CA LYS A 269 7.63 -9.99 7.93
C LYS A 269 7.08 -8.77 8.68
N TYR A 270 5.86 -8.88 9.17
CA TYR A 270 5.20 -7.84 9.95
C TYR A 270 5.98 -7.48 11.21
N SER A 271 6.42 -8.46 12.00
CA SER A 271 7.19 -8.22 13.23
C SER A 271 8.44 -7.40 12.98
N LYS A 272 9.19 -7.69 11.90
CA LYS A 272 10.38 -6.94 11.53
C LYS A 272 10.06 -5.48 11.15
N ILE A 273 8.95 -5.25 10.44
CA ILE A 273 8.52 -3.91 10.04
C ILE A 273 8.14 -3.10 11.29
N ILE A 274 7.38 -3.68 12.22
CA ILE A 274 6.97 -3.01 13.47
C ILE A 274 8.17 -2.76 14.39
N GLU A 275 9.09 -3.70 14.54
CA GLU A 275 10.32 -3.49 15.32
C GLU A 275 11.13 -2.31 14.78
N SER A 276 11.27 -2.21 13.45
CA SER A 276 11.96 -1.10 12.80
C SER A 276 11.25 0.24 13.01
N ALA A 277 9.90 0.26 12.93
CA ALA A 277 9.10 1.45 13.18
C ALA A 277 9.22 1.91 14.66
N ASN A 278 9.11 0.99 15.61
CA ASN A 278 9.25 1.29 17.04
C ASN A 278 10.65 1.80 17.38
N SER A 279 11.70 1.21 16.79
CA SER A 279 13.07 1.67 16.97
C SER A 279 13.25 3.10 16.44
N SER A 280 12.73 3.38 15.24
CA SER A 280 12.82 4.72 14.63
C SER A 280 12.00 5.77 15.41
N ASN A 281 10.86 5.40 16.00
CA ASN A 281 10.07 6.27 16.87
C ASN A 281 10.85 6.64 18.13
N SER A 282 11.46 5.65 18.79
CA SER A 282 12.26 5.87 20.01
C SER A 282 13.50 6.73 19.72
N GLU A 283 14.16 6.53 18.59
CA GLU A 283 15.28 7.34 18.15
C GLU A 283 14.85 8.79 17.90
N PHE A 284 13.74 8.97 17.18
CA PHE A 284 13.21 10.31 16.87
C PHE A 284 12.77 11.06 18.13
N GLU A 285 12.12 10.38 19.08
CA GLU A 285 11.80 10.93 20.38
C GLU A 285 13.05 11.40 21.13
N GLY A 286 14.09 10.58 21.16
CA GLY A 286 15.37 10.91 21.81
C GLY A 286 16.02 12.16 21.21
N VAL A 287 15.99 12.30 19.88
CA VAL A 287 16.53 13.49 19.18
C VAL A 287 15.71 14.73 19.51
N LEU A 288 14.38 14.64 19.47
CA LEU A 288 13.49 15.77 19.82
C LEU A 288 13.71 16.21 21.28
N LYS A 289 13.83 15.28 22.21
CA LYS A 289 14.12 15.57 23.62
C LYS A 289 15.47 16.28 23.80
N LYS A 290 16.52 15.79 23.16
CA LYS A 290 17.85 16.43 23.15
C LYS A 290 17.78 17.85 22.59
N SER A 291 17.04 18.06 21.49
CA SER A 291 16.84 19.40 20.92
C SER A 291 16.13 20.35 21.88
N LEU A 292 15.09 19.88 22.60
CA LEU A 292 14.41 20.66 23.62
C LEU A 292 15.34 21.03 24.79
N GLU A 293 16.16 20.10 25.27
CA GLU A 293 17.15 20.34 26.35
C GLU A 293 18.17 21.40 25.93
N GLN A 294 18.58 21.44 24.66
CA GLN A 294 19.48 22.47 24.12
C GLN A 294 18.82 23.86 24.13
N PHE A 295 17.54 23.97 23.75
CA PHE A 295 16.79 25.22 23.82
C PHE A 295 16.63 25.70 25.26
N ASP A 296 16.31 24.81 26.22
CA ASP A 296 16.14 25.16 27.63
C ASP A 296 17.46 25.62 28.27
N ALA A 297 18.59 24.99 27.92
CA ALA A 297 19.92 25.40 28.35
C ALA A 297 20.33 26.78 27.78
N ALA A 298 19.98 27.06 26.51
CA ALA A 298 20.29 28.35 25.87
C ALA A 298 19.44 29.51 26.42
N SER A 299 18.19 29.21 26.83
CA SER A 299 17.28 30.22 27.44
C SER A 299 17.55 30.54 28.91
N GLY A 300 18.40 29.77 29.59
CA GLY A 300 18.69 29.93 31.00
C GLY A 300 17.57 29.48 31.95
N GLU A 301 16.53 28.83 31.43
CA GLU A 301 15.38 28.35 32.20
C GLU A 301 15.64 26.98 32.88
N GLY A 302 16.85 26.42 32.76
CA GLY A 302 17.23 25.10 33.33
C GLY A 302 17.76 25.13 34.76
N LYS A 303 17.36 26.09 35.60
CA LYS A 303 17.74 26.14 37.04
C LYS A 303 16.55 26.28 37.95
#